data_1db41969875ca46a6ac4bfffc2a53833
#
_entry.id   1db41969875ca46a6ac4bfffc2a53833
#
_cell.length_a   1.000
_cell.length_b   1.000
_cell.length_c   1.000
_cell.angle_alpha   90.00
_cell.angle_beta   90.00
_cell.angle_gamma   90.00
#
_symmetry.space_group_name_H-M   'P 1'
#
loop_
_entity.id
_entity.type
_entity.pdbx_description
1 polymer ?
#
loop_
_entity_poly.entity_id
_entity_poly.type
_entity_poly.pdbx_seq_one_letter_code
_entity_poly.pdbx_strand_id
1 'polypeptide(L)'
;MVADSRQVALSHTAGLSLPQQTQMSLFASFALLDAENTYKKRMQDMIHERLHTLWESTGFTLLDDPLRAGYYSEIDMLVWAKKFYGDDFVEYLKKNYEPLDVVFRLAQETSLVLLNGGGFDAPEWSIRASLANLKREDYVRIGEGIASILHSYAQRWKESLDK
;
A
#
# COMPACT_ATOMS: atom_id res chain seq x y z
N MET A 1 -1.03 27.70 -26.76
CA MET A 1 -0.48 27.08 -25.54
C MET A 1 -0.46 28.02 -24.34
N VAL A 2 0.27 29.15 -24.33
CA VAL A 2 0.32 30.02 -23.13
C VAL A 2 -1.01 30.70 -22.82
N ALA A 3 -1.75 31.13 -23.82
CA ALA A 3 -3.08 31.75 -23.67
C ALA A 3 -4.12 30.76 -23.15
N ASP A 4 -4.11 29.52 -23.67
CA ASP A 4 -5.04 28.49 -23.24
C ASP A 4 -4.73 28.05 -21.80
N SER A 5 -3.45 27.95 -21.44
CA SER A 5 -3.01 27.64 -20.07
C SER A 5 -3.51 28.70 -19.06
N ARG A 6 -3.50 30.00 -19.42
CA ARG A 6 -4.01 31.07 -18.56
C ARG A 6 -5.52 31.03 -18.43
N GLN A 7 -6.23 30.70 -19.48
CA GLN A 7 -7.68 30.61 -19.47
C GLN A 7 -8.15 29.43 -18.61
N VAL A 8 -7.48 28.31 -18.69
CA VAL A 8 -7.70 27.13 -17.83
C VAL A 8 -7.35 27.44 -16.38
N ALA A 9 -6.23 28.12 -16.12
CA ALA A 9 -5.81 28.50 -14.77
C ALA A 9 -6.74 29.50 -14.08
N LEU A 10 -7.41 30.36 -14.82
CA LEU A 10 -8.43 31.29 -14.29
C LEU A 10 -9.76 30.59 -13.97
N SER A 11 -10.07 29.52 -14.69
CA SER A 11 -11.31 28.74 -14.51
C SER A 11 -11.15 27.57 -13.55
N HIS A 12 -9.94 27.06 -13.38
CA HIS A 12 -9.57 25.94 -12.52
C HIS A 12 -8.35 26.32 -11.72
N THR A 13 -8.27 25.90 -10.47
CA THR A 13 -7.09 26.04 -9.61
C THR A 13 -5.92 25.13 -10.05
N ALA A 14 -5.77 24.89 -11.34
CA ALA A 14 -4.74 24.03 -11.93
C ALA A 14 -3.34 24.66 -11.94
N GLY A 15 -3.24 25.99 -11.76
CA GLY A 15 -1.96 26.67 -11.60
C GLY A 15 -1.48 26.60 -10.16
N LEU A 16 -0.18 26.36 -9.97
CA LEU A 16 0.44 26.42 -8.64
C LEU A 16 0.38 27.85 -8.09
N SER A 17 -0.09 28.00 -6.86
CA SER A 17 -0.03 29.28 -6.13
C SER A 17 1.40 29.71 -5.87
N LEU A 18 1.64 30.99 -5.63
CA LEU A 18 2.98 31.49 -5.32
C LEU A 18 3.63 30.76 -4.11
N PRO A 19 2.94 30.51 -2.99
CA PRO A 19 3.49 29.70 -1.90
C PRO A 19 3.95 28.31 -2.33
N GLN A 20 3.15 27.62 -3.16
CA GLN A 20 3.50 26.30 -3.68
C GLN A 20 4.74 26.35 -4.58
N GLN A 21 4.82 27.33 -5.49
CA GLN A 21 5.99 27.52 -6.34
C GLN A 21 7.25 27.82 -5.48
N THR A 22 7.12 28.64 -4.45
CA THR A 22 8.21 28.94 -3.53
C THR A 22 8.69 27.69 -2.79
N GLN A 23 7.76 26.87 -2.25
CA GLN A 23 8.11 25.63 -1.58
C GLN A 23 8.80 24.62 -2.51
N MET A 24 8.29 24.46 -3.73
CA MET A 24 8.90 23.61 -4.74
C MET A 24 10.30 24.07 -5.14
N SER A 25 10.50 25.39 -5.33
CA SER A 25 11.79 25.98 -5.66
C SER A 25 12.81 25.80 -4.52
N LEU A 26 12.39 26.00 -3.28
CA LEU A 26 13.23 25.76 -2.11
C LEU A 26 13.62 24.28 -1.99
N PHE A 27 12.67 23.37 -2.18
CA PHE A 27 12.96 21.93 -2.13
C PHE A 27 13.90 21.50 -3.26
N ALA A 28 13.68 21.99 -4.49
CA ALA A 28 14.56 21.71 -5.61
C ALA A 28 15.97 22.25 -5.37
N SER A 29 16.09 23.47 -4.85
CA SER A 29 17.40 24.06 -4.50
C SER A 29 18.10 23.25 -3.41
N PHE A 30 17.38 22.83 -2.37
CA PHE A 30 17.90 21.94 -1.34
C PHE A 30 18.41 20.63 -1.93
N ALA A 31 17.62 19.99 -2.80
CA ALA A 31 18.02 18.73 -3.45
C ALA A 31 19.26 18.88 -4.35
N LEU A 32 19.41 20.03 -5.04
CA LEU A 32 20.60 20.32 -5.85
C LEU A 32 21.85 20.57 -4.99
N LEU A 33 21.70 21.13 -3.80
CA LEU A 33 22.80 21.40 -2.87
C LEU A 33 23.22 20.17 -2.06
N ASP A 34 22.36 19.14 -1.96
CA ASP A 34 22.67 17.87 -1.32
C ASP A 34 23.51 16.97 -2.25
N ALA A 35 24.74 17.38 -2.50
CA ALA A 35 25.65 16.73 -3.45
C ALA A 35 25.91 15.24 -3.13
N GLU A 36 25.83 14.84 -1.87
CA GLU A 36 26.02 13.46 -1.42
C GLU A 36 24.72 12.65 -1.43
N ASN A 37 23.60 13.27 -1.79
CA ASN A 37 22.26 12.67 -1.74
C ASN A 37 21.88 12.12 -0.34
N THR A 38 22.32 12.77 0.72
CA THR A 38 22.13 12.33 2.11
C THR A 38 20.66 12.24 2.47
N TYR A 39 19.88 13.27 2.11
CA TYR A 39 18.44 13.28 2.33
C TYR A 39 17.72 12.16 1.56
N LYS A 40 18.06 12.01 0.28
CA LYS A 40 17.49 10.97 -0.59
C LYS A 40 17.75 9.58 -0.03
N LYS A 41 19.00 9.27 0.34
CA LYS A 41 19.38 7.98 0.95
C LYS A 41 18.58 7.72 2.22
N ARG A 42 18.54 8.70 3.13
CA ARG A 42 17.77 8.58 4.38
C ARG A 42 16.29 8.29 4.14
N MET A 43 15.67 8.92 3.14
CA MET A 43 14.27 8.66 2.80
C MET A 43 14.07 7.27 2.21
N GLN A 44 14.98 6.83 1.36
CA GLN A 44 14.96 5.48 0.79
C GLN A 44 15.11 4.42 1.88
N ASP A 45 16.09 4.56 2.76
CA ASP A 45 16.33 3.62 3.87
C ASP A 45 15.10 3.51 4.78
N MET A 46 14.49 4.64 5.12
CA MET A 46 13.27 4.67 5.93
C MET A 46 12.10 3.94 5.26
N ILE A 47 11.91 4.14 3.95
CA ILE A 47 10.86 3.47 3.18
C ILE A 47 11.13 1.97 3.08
N HIS A 48 12.37 1.58 2.81
CA HIS A 48 12.76 0.17 2.75
C HIS A 48 12.56 -0.53 4.10
N GLU A 49 12.98 0.09 5.20
CA GLU A 49 12.75 -0.46 6.54
C GLU A 49 11.27 -0.70 6.82
N ARG A 50 10.41 0.26 6.49
CA ARG A 50 8.96 0.13 6.66
C ARG A 50 8.36 -0.96 5.76
N LEU A 51 8.83 -1.04 4.53
CA LEU A 51 8.40 -2.07 3.58
C LEU A 51 8.75 -3.47 4.09
N HIS A 52 10.00 -3.69 4.52
CA HIS A 52 10.42 -4.96 5.09
C HIS A 52 9.63 -5.30 6.35
N THR A 53 9.46 -4.33 7.25
CA THR A 53 8.66 -4.50 8.48
C THR A 53 7.22 -4.94 8.17
N LEU A 54 6.57 -4.31 7.19
CA LEU A 54 5.22 -4.68 6.77
C LEU A 54 5.19 -6.15 6.28
N TRP A 55 6.08 -6.51 5.36
CA TRP A 55 6.06 -7.84 4.75
C TRP A 55 6.45 -8.94 5.73
N GLU A 56 7.47 -8.73 6.56
CA GLU A 56 7.86 -9.69 7.61
C GLU A 56 6.72 -9.96 8.59
N SER A 57 5.97 -8.93 8.97
CA SER A 57 4.82 -9.05 9.88
C SER A 57 3.67 -9.88 9.30
N THR A 58 3.62 -10.03 8.00
CA THR A 58 2.64 -10.87 7.32
C THR A 58 3.06 -12.34 7.22
N GLY A 59 4.29 -12.66 7.57
CA GLY A 59 4.91 -13.97 7.38
C GLY A 59 5.44 -14.22 5.96
N PHE A 60 5.53 -13.16 5.13
CA PHE A 60 6.17 -13.24 3.81
C PHE A 60 7.55 -12.63 3.81
N THR A 61 8.45 -13.26 3.06
CA THR A 61 9.75 -12.68 2.73
C THR A 61 9.61 -11.88 1.44
N LEU A 62 9.92 -10.60 1.51
CA LEU A 62 10.01 -9.76 0.33
C LEU A 62 11.34 -10.02 -0.38
N LEU A 63 11.28 -10.25 -1.70
CA LEU A 63 12.50 -10.35 -2.49
C LEU A 63 13.08 -8.94 -2.72
N ASP A 64 14.37 -8.81 -2.55
CA ASP A 64 15.08 -7.57 -2.84
C ASP A 64 15.00 -7.22 -4.32
N ASP A 65 14.68 -5.96 -4.59
CA ASP A 65 14.64 -5.37 -5.91
C ASP A 65 15.22 -3.96 -5.86
N PRO A 66 16.41 -3.73 -6.41
CA PRO A 66 17.10 -2.45 -6.33
C PRO A 66 16.39 -1.32 -7.09
N LEU A 67 15.43 -1.67 -7.95
CA LEU A 67 14.63 -0.69 -8.69
C LEU A 67 13.29 -0.37 -8.03
N ARG A 68 12.98 -1.03 -6.92
CA ARG A 68 11.72 -0.82 -6.20
C ARG A 68 11.72 0.54 -5.49
N ALA A 69 10.79 1.41 -5.89
CA ALA A 69 10.58 2.69 -5.20
C ALA A 69 10.01 2.51 -3.78
N GLY A 70 9.14 1.52 -3.60
CA GLY A 70 8.61 1.11 -2.30
C GLY A 70 7.68 2.11 -1.60
N TYR A 71 7.23 3.18 -2.27
CA TYR A 71 6.35 4.18 -1.67
C TYR A 71 4.98 3.66 -1.31
N TYR A 72 4.50 2.73 -2.12
CA TYR A 72 3.28 1.96 -1.90
C TYR A 72 3.61 0.48 -1.99
N SER A 73 2.94 -0.32 -1.18
CA SER A 73 2.96 -1.77 -1.28
C SER A 73 1.56 -2.25 -1.62
N GLU A 74 1.48 -3.11 -2.62
CA GLU A 74 0.27 -3.85 -2.97
C GLU A 74 0.42 -5.29 -2.53
N ILE A 75 -0.63 -5.78 -1.88
CA ILE A 75 -0.67 -7.11 -1.30
C ILE A 75 -1.86 -7.83 -1.93
N ASP A 76 -1.58 -8.77 -2.83
CA ASP A 76 -2.60 -9.61 -3.44
C ASP A 76 -2.98 -10.73 -2.47
N MET A 77 -4.19 -10.66 -1.95
CA MET A 77 -4.72 -11.61 -0.96
C MET A 77 -4.92 -13.01 -1.52
N LEU A 78 -5.19 -13.14 -2.83
CA LEU A 78 -5.35 -14.47 -3.44
C LEU A 78 -4.01 -15.15 -3.66
N VAL A 79 -2.96 -14.40 -3.98
CA VAL A 79 -1.59 -14.94 -4.03
C VAL A 79 -1.17 -15.46 -2.64
N TRP A 80 -1.52 -14.74 -1.58
CA TRP A 80 -1.26 -15.17 -0.22
C TRP A 80 -2.08 -16.39 0.17
N ALA A 81 -3.39 -16.35 -0.12
CA ALA A 81 -4.29 -17.46 0.12
C ALA A 81 -3.78 -18.75 -0.55
N LYS A 82 -3.39 -18.65 -1.81
CA LYS A 82 -2.81 -19.79 -2.56
C LYS A 82 -1.54 -20.33 -1.92
N LYS A 83 -0.63 -19.44 -1.53
CA LYS A 83 0.67 -19.82 -0.96
C LYS A 83 0.54 -20.54 0.38
N PHE A 84 -0.38 -20.10 1.25
CA PHE A 84 -0.54 -20.66 2.60
C PHE A 84 -1.51 -21.84 2.68
N TYR A 85 -2.53 -21.84 1.83
CA TYR A 85 -3.67 -22.76 1.97
C TYR A 85 -4.03 -23.52 0.68
N GLY A 86 -3.42 -23.18 -0.45
CA GLY A 86 -3.66 -23.85 -1.74
C GLY A 86 -4.80 -23.28 -2.57
N ASP A 87 -5.01 -23.91 -3.75
CA ASP A 87 -5.98 -23.44 -4.73
C ASP A 87 -7.44 -23.62 -4.28
N ASP A 88 -7.76 -24.69 -3.55
CA ASP A 88 -9.11 -24.94 -3.05
C ASP A 88 -9.60 -23.83 -2.11
N PHE A 89 -8.71 -23.29 -1.31
CA PHE A 89 -9.02 -22.14 -0.46
C PHE A 89 -9.25 -20.86 -1.28
N VAL A 90 -8.51 -20.66 -2.34
CA VAL A 90 -8.73 -19.52 -3.25
C VAL A 90 -10.12 -19.59 -3.89
N GLU A 91 -10.52 -20.77 -4.38
CA GLU A 91 -11.86 -20.97 -4.94
C GLU A 91 -12.97 -20.78 -3.89
N TYR A 92 -12.74 -21.24 -2.67
CA TYR A 92 -13.66 -20.98 -1.55
C TYR A 92 -13.82 -19.48 -1.28
N LEU A 93 -12.73 -18.71 -1.26
CA LEU A 93 -12.79 -17.25 -1.06
C LEU A 93 -13.63 -16.59 -2.16
N LYS A 94 -13.32 -16.84 -3.42
CA LYS A 94 -14.03 -16.27 -4.57
C LYS A 94 -15.50 -16.61 -4.60
N LYS A 95 -15.88 -17.79 -4.10
CA LYS A 95 -17.27 -18.26 -4.08
C LYS A 95 -18.09 -17.65 -2.95
N ASN A 96 -17.47 -17.36 -1.81
CA ASN A 96 -18.20 -17.04 -0.58
C ASN A 96 -18.05 -15.59 -0.12
N TYR A 97 -17.10 -14.83 -0.71
CA TYR A 97 -16.82 -13.46 -0.31
C TYR A 97 -16.59 -12.55 -1.51
N GLU A 98 -16.83 -11.27 -1.32
CA GLU A 98 -16.51 -10.23 -2.28
C GLU A 98 -15.10 -9.66 -2.03
N PRO A 99 -14.42 -9.14 -3.07
CA PRO A 99 -13.06 -8.59 -2.92
C PRO A 99 -12.94 -7.51 -1.83
N LEU A 100 -13.96 -6.67 -1.68
CA LEU A 100 -13.98 -5.58 -0.69
C LEU A 100 -14.19 -6.06 0.75
N ASP A 101 -14.65 -7.29 0.97
CA ASP A 101 -14.89 -7.84 2.31
C ASP A 101 -13.63 -7.77 3.19
N VAL A 102 -12.46 -7.99 2.59
CA VAL A 102 -11.18 -7.94 3.30
C VAL A 102 -10.92 -6.57 3.93
N VAL A 103 -11.10 -5.49 3.16
CA VAL A 103 -10.84 -4.12 3.67
C VAL A 103 -11.87 -3.69 4.71
N PHE A 104 -13.14 -4.10 4.54
CA PHE A 104 -14.18 -3.83 5.53
C PHE A 104 -13.92 -4.60 6.84
N ARG A 105 -13.54 -5.86 6.74
CA ARG A 105 -13.20 -6.67 7.93
C ARG A 105 -11.95 -6.13 8.65
N LEU A 106 -10.91 -5.74 7.93
CA LEU A 106 -9.75 -5.06 8.52
C LEU A 106 -10.19 -3.84 9.33
N ALA A 107 -11.05 -2.99 8.76
CA ALA A 107 -11.54 -1.81 9.46
C ALA A 107 -12.36 -2.17 10.71
N GLN A 108 -13.24 -3.16 10.62
CA GLN A 108 -14.13 -3.56 11.72
C GLN A 108 -13.40 -4.32 12.84
N GLU A 109 -12.53 -5.25 12.48
CA GLU A 109 -11.91 -6.19 13.43
C GLU A 109 -10.60 -5.64 14.01
N THR A 110 -9.88 -4.81 13.26
CA THR A 110 -8.54 -4.34 13.65
C THR A 110 -8.40 -2.82 13.73
N SER A 111 -9.44 -2.06 13.36
CA SER A 111 -9.41 -0.60 13.23
C SER A 111 -8.38 -0.09 12.19
N LEU A 112 -8.00 -0.92 11.24
CA LEU A 112 -7.09 -0.59 10.15
C LEU A 112 -7.89 -0.26 8.89
N VAL A 113 -7.73 0.95 8.38
CA VAL A 113 -8.37 1.40 7.14
C VAL A 113 -7.32 1.44 6.05
N LEU A 114 -7.38 0.48 5.13
CA LEU A 114 -6.51 0.38 3.97
C LEU A 114 -7.32 0.56 2.68
N LEU A 115 -6.64 0.89 1.59
CA LEU A 115 -7.28 1.07 0.29
C LEU A 115 -7.36 -0.26 -0.46
N ASN A 116 -8.44 -0.46 -1.18
CA ASN A 116 -8.53 -1.54 -2.15
C ASN A 116 -7.66 -1.22 -3.38
N GLY A 117 -6.90 -2.19 -3.86
CA GLY A 117 -6.01 -2.02 -5.01
C GLY A 117 -6.75 -1.92 -6.35
N GLY A 118 -7.94 -2.50 -6.48
CA GLY A 118 -8.72 -2.49 -7.73
C GLY A 118 -9.04 -1.09 -8.27
N GLY A 119 -9.08 -0.07 -7.41
CA GLY A 119 -9.20 1.33 -7.81
C GLY A 119 -7.91 1.95 -8.39
N PHE A 120 -6.81 1.20 -8.46
CA PHE A 120 -5.48 1.61 -8.90
C PHE A 120 -4.89 0.67 -9.95
N ASP A 121 -5.72 0.04 -10.75
CA ASP A 121 -5.35 -0.96 -11.77
C ASP A 121 -4.64 -2.22 -11.22
N ALA A 122 -4.74 -2.46 -9.91
CA ALA A 122 -4.26 -3.68 -9.27
C ALA A 122 -5.37 -4.76 -9.21
N PRO A 123 -5.03 -6.02 -8.89
CA PRO A 123 -6.04 -7.06 -8.72
C PRO A 123 -7.15 -6.67 -7.74
N GLU A 124 -8.38 -7.07 -8.02
CA GLU A 124 -9.56 -6.73 -7.18
C GLU A 124 -9.40 -7.16 -5.72
N TRP A 125 -8.74 -8.30 -5.48
CA TRP A 125 -8.44 -8.85 -4.17
C TRP A 125 -7.16 -8.31 -3.56
N SER A 126 -6.68 -7.14 -3.98
CA SER A 126 -5.48 -6.54 -3.42
C SER A 126 -5.77 -5.42 -2.44
N ILE A 127 -4.83 -5.24 -1.53
CA ILE A 127 -4.83 -4.18 -0.53
C ILE A 127 -3.60 -3.30 -0.80
N ARG A 128 -3.82 -1.99 -0.75
CA ARG A 128 -2.75 -1.01 -0.93
C ARG A 128 -2.42 -0.29 0.37
N ALA A 129 -1.15 -0.32 0.76
CA ALA A 129 -0.61 0.39 1.91
C ALA A 129 0.41 1.46 1.48
N SER A 130 0.27 2.68 2.01
CA SER A 130 1.28 3.74 1.86
C SER A 130 2.38 3.56 2.91
N LEU A 131 3.65 3.65 2.49
CA LEU A 131 4.79 3.51 3.39
C LEU A 131 5.38 4.85 3.84
N ALA A 132 4.79 5.98 3.40
CA ALA A 132 5.30 7.31 3.69
C ALA A 132 4.78 7.93 5.01
N ASN A 133 3.61 7.52 5.50
CA ASN A 133 2.83 8.34 6.42
C ASN A 133 2.83 7.86 7.87
N LEU A 134 3.21 6.62 8.15
CA LEU A 134 3.11 6.02 9.47
C LEU A 134 4.48 5.75 10.08
N LYS A 135 4.51 5.46 11.38
CA LYS A 135 5.71 5.00 12.06
C LYS A 135 5.97 3.52 11.75
N ARG A 136 7.18 3.06 11.98
CA ARG A 136 7.56 1.66 11.74
C ARG A 136 6.66 0.66 12.48
N GLU A 137 6.34 0.95 13.74
CA GLU A 137 5.54 0.07 14.59
C GLU A 137 4.11 -0.13 14.05
N ASP A 138 3.58 0.86 13.34
CA ASP A 138 2.25 0.77 12.74
C ASP A 138 2.23 -0.25 11.59
N TYR A 139 3.35 -0.41 10.87
CA TYR A 139 3.45 -1.40 9.78
C TYR A 139 3.49 -2.85 10.30
N VAL A 140 4.01 -3.09 11.52
CA VAL A 140 3.86 -4.38 12.19
C VAL A 140 2.39 -4.70 12.40
N ARG A 141 1.63 -3.76 12.98
CA ARG A 141 0.20 -3.93 13.24
C ARG A 141 -0.62 -4.15 11.95
N ILE A 142 -0.25 -3.46 10.87
CA ILE A 142 -0.90 -3.64 9.56
C ILE A 142 -0.65 -5.05 9.04
N GLY A 143 0.58 -5.52 9.05
CA GLY A 143 0.92 -6.87 8.58
C GLY A 143 0.25 -7.97 9.40
N GLU A 144 0.30 -7.87 10.72
CA GLU A 144 -0.40 -8.79 11.63
C GLU A 144 -1.91 -8.79 11.42
N GLY A 145 -2.51 -7.61 11.23
CA GLY A 145 -3.94 -7.47 10.96
C GLY A 145 -4.35 -8.16 9.67
N ILE A 146 -3.60 -7.97 8.59
CA ILE A 146 -3.84 -8.63 7.30
C ILE A 146 -3.72 -10.16 7.45
N ALA A 147 -2.67 -10.63 8.11
CA ALA A 147 -2.46 -12.06 8.35
C ALA A 147 -3.60 -12.67 9.20
N SER A 148 -4.07 -11.96 10.21
CA SER A 148 -5.19 -12.38 11.06
C SER A 148 -6.49 -12.54 10.27
N ILE A 149 -6.81 -11.60 9.38
CA ILE A 149 -8.01 -11.70 8.53
C ILE A 149 -7.92 -12.91 7.61
N LEU A 150 -6.77 -13.12 6.95
CA LEU A 150 -6.60 -14.30 6.09
C LEU A 150 -6.76 -15.61 6.88
N HIS A 151 -6.18 -15.66 8.08
CA HIS A 151 -6.32 -16.83 8.97
C HIS A 151 -7.77 -17.09 9.38
N SER A 152 -8.55 -16.04 9.66
CA SER A 152 -9.97 -16.18 10.02
C SER A 152 -10.82 -16.73 8.87
N TYR A 153 -10.51 -16.37 7.63
CA TYR A 153 -11.15 -16.99 6.46
C TYR A 153 -10.78 -18.48 6.36
N ALA A 154 -9.52 -18.81 6.60
CA ALA A 154 -9.05 -20.19 6.53
C ALA A 154 -9.68 -21.07 7.60
N GLN A 155 -9.94 -20.55 8.80
CA GLN A 155 -10.70 -21.26 9.83
C GLN A 155 -12.12 -21.57 9.37
N ARG A 156 -12.85 -20.60 8.84
CA ARG A 156 -14.22 -20.80 8.32
C ARG A 156 -14.25 -21.79 7.16
N TRP A 157 -13.24 -21.76 6.30
CA TRP A 157 -13.10 -22.75 5.24
C TRP A 157 -12.98 -24.16 5.78
N LYS A 158 -12.06 -24.39 6.74
CA LYS A 158 -11.89 -25.71 7.40
C LYS A 158 -13.18 -26.20 8.04
N GLU A 159 -13.87 -25.34 8.79
CA GLU A 159 -15.18 -25.67 9.39
C GLU A 159 -16.25 -26.02 8.34
N SER A 160 -16.13 -25.54 7.11
CA SER A 160 -17.03 -25.87 6.01
C SER A 160 -16.74 -27.24 5.39
N LEU A 161 -15.51 -27.76 5.53
CA LEU A 161 -15.12 -29.08 5.03
C LEU A 161 -15.52 -30.21 5.99
N ASP A 162 -15.74 -29.87 7.27
CA ASP A 162 -16.13 -30.83 8.31
C ASP A 162 -17.66 -31.05 8.40
N LYS A 163 -18.43 -30.36 7.54
CA LYS A 163 -19.90 -30.47 7.44
C LYS A 163 -20.33 -31.27 6.24
#